data_59fb97f662b7781da73c374e2d2b1aa9
#
_entry.id   59fb97f662b7781da73c374e2d2b1aa9
#
_cell.length_a   1.000
_cell.length_b   1.000
_cell.length_c   1.000
_cell.angle_alpha   90.00
_cell.angle_beta   90.00
_cell.angle_gamma   90.00
#
_symmetry.space_group_name_H-M   'P 1'
#
loop_
_entity.id
_entity.type
_entity.pdbx_description
1 polymer ?
#
loop_
_entity_poly.entity_id
_entity_poly.type
_entity_poly.pdbx_seq_one_letter_code
_entity_poly.pdbx_strand_id
1 'polypeptide(L)' 'HLAELAMEFADRHLRPGGAFLIKLFQGVGFDDYVRALRKRYTRVVIRKPAASRKRSPEVYALAQGKHEIAVG' A
#
# COMPACT_ATOMS: atom_id res chain seq x y z
N HIS A 1 -1.18 12.06 -2.68
CA HIS A 1 -2.13 12.53 -2.03
C HIS A 1 -3.28 11.66 -1.69
N LEU A 2 -4.06 11.08 -2.59
CA LEU A 2 -5.10 10.14 -2.25
C LEU A 2 -4.52 8.87 -1.64
N ALA A 3 -3.40 8.40 -2.16
CA ALA A 3 -2.74 7.23 -1.63
C ALA A 3 -2.25 7.45 -0.21
N GLU A 4 -1.76 8.64 0.07
CA GLU A 4 -1.32 8.97 1.42
C GLU A 4 -2.47 9.06 2.39
N LEU A 5 -3.58 9.62 1.94
CA LEU A 5 -4.77 9.67 2.77
C LEU A 5 -5.31 8.27 3.06
N ALA A 6 -5.25 7.39 2.07
CA ALA A 6 -5.70 6.02 2.26
C ALA A 6 -4.82 5.30 3.28
N MET A 7 -3.51 5.52 3.24
CA MET A 7 -2.61 4.92 4.21
C MET A 7 -2.90 5.43 5.61
N GLU A 8 -3.13 6.73 5.75
CA GLU A 8 -3.49 7.32 7.02
C GLU A 8 -4.79 6.76 7.57
N PHE A 9 -5.77 6.60 6.69
CA PHE A 9 -7.04 6.02 7.08
C PHE A 9 -6.85 4.60 7.60
N ALA A 10 -6.03 3.83 6.89
CA ALA A 10 -5.76 2.46 7.30
C ALA A 10 -5.02 2.41 8.63
N ASP A 11 -4.10 3.35 8.86
CA ASP A 11 -3.40 3.42 10.14
C ASP A 11 -4.35 3.62 11.30
N ARG A 12 -5.41 4.37 11.09
CA ARG A 12 -6.36 4.68 12.15
C ARG A 12 -7.42 3.62 12.34
N HIS A 13 -7.83 2.99 11.26
CA HIS A 13 -9.03 2.14 11.30
C HIS A 13 -8.76 0.67 11.13
N LEU A 14 -7.63 0.32 10.54
CA LEU A 14 -7.32 -1.07 10.30
C LEU A 14 -6.69 -1.67 11.56
N ARG A 15 -7.22 -2.81 11.98
CA ARG A 15 -6.68 -3.47 13.16
C ARG A 15 -5.33 -4.13 12.84
N PRO A 16 -4.50 -4.40 13.87
CA PRO A 16 -3.27 -5.15 13.63
C PRO A 16 -3.57 -6.49 12.97
N GLY A 17 -2.74 -6.87 12.03
CA GLY A 17 -2.94 -8.07 11.25
C GLY A 17 -3.85 -7.88 10.05
N GLY A 18 -4.45 -6.72 9.91
CA GLY A 18 -5.36 -6.44 8.81
C GLY A 18 -4.64 -6.28 7.48
N ALA A 19 -5.41 -6.23 6.41
CA ALA A 19 -4.89 -6.09 5.07
C ALA A 19 -5.45 -4.85 4.40
N PHE A 20 -4.70 -4.33 3.44
CA PHE A 20 -5.02 -3.07 2.80
C PHE A 20 -4.63 -3.19 1.32
N LEU A 21 -5.59 -2.91 0.45
CA LEU A 21 -5.35 -2.99 -0.99
C LEU A 21 -5.54 -1.61 -1.59
N ILE A 22 -4.57 -1.18 -2.37
CA ILE A 22 -4.66 0.12 -3.00
C ILE A 22 -4.10 0.07 -4.42
N LYS A 23 -4.71 0.83 -5.30
CA LYS A 23 -4.21 0.99 -6.65
C LYS A 23 -3.25 2.17 -6.67
N LEU A 24 -2.07 1.94 -7.23
CA LEU A 24 -1.03 2.95 -7.32
C LEU A 24 -0.60 3.11 -8.76
N PHE A 25 0.01 4.24 -9.03
CA PHE A 25 0.60 4.51 -10.34
C PHE A 25 2.11 4.50 -10.16
N GLN A 26 2.79 3.74 -11.00
CA GLN A 26 4.25 3.74 -10.99
C GLN A 26 4.74 5.10 -11.49
N GLY A 27 5.64 5.69 -10.75
CA GLY A 27 6.15 7.00 -11.10
C GLY A 27 6.80 7.63 -9.89
N VAL A 28 6.85 8.94 -9.90
CA VAL A 28 7.48 9.70 -8.81
C VAL A 28 6.73 9.40 -7.51
N GLY A 29 7.49 9.02 -6.50
CA GLY A 29 6.92 8.75 -5.18
C GLY A 29 6.46 7.32 -4.99
N PHE A 30 6.43 6.51 -6.05
CA PHE A 30 5.97 5.13 -5.94
C PHE A 30 6.84 4.32 -4.98
N ASP A 31 8.14 4.39 -5.17
CA ASP A 31 9.07 3.61 -4.34
C ASP A 31 8.99 4.03 -2.88
N ASP A 32 8.87 5.32 -2.63
CA ASP A 32 8.76 5.82 -1.26
C ASP A 32 7.49 5.34 -0.60
N TYR A 33 6.40 5.32 -1.35
CA TYR A 33 5.13 4.84 -0.83
C TYR A 33 5.19 3.37 -0.47
N VAL A 34 5.76 2.56 -1.37
CA VAL A 34 5.90 1.13 -1.11
C VAL A 34 6.79 0.89 0.10
N ARG A 35 7.86 1.66 0.22
CA ARG A 35 8.74 1.53 1.37
C ARG A 35 8.00 1.86 2.66
N ALA A 36 7.16 2.88 2.64
CA ALA A 36 6.36 3.23 3.81
C ALA A 36 5.37 2.10 4.15
N LEU A 37 4.78 1.49 3.14
CA LEU A 37 3.92 0.33 3.38
C LEU A 37 4.68 -0.81 4.03
N ARG A 38 5.89 -1.07 3.58
CA ARG A 38 6.69 -2.15 4.13
C ARG A 38 7.07 -1.94 5.57
N LYS A 39 7.12 -0.70 6.00
CA LYS A 39 7.39 -0.40 7.39
C LYS A 39 6.18 -0.66 8.28
N ARG A 40 5.00 -0.56 7.69
CA ARG A 40 3.74 -0.70 8.44
C ARG A 40 3.13 -2.08 8.37
N TYR A 41 3.52 -2.87 7.37
CA TYR A 41 2.91 -4.17 7.11
C TYR A 41 3.99 -5.22 6.99
N THR A 42 3.63 -6.44 7.40
CA THR A 42 4.57 -7.55 7.35
C THR A 42 4.90 -7.92 5.91
N ARG A 43 3.91 -7.84 5.03
CA ARG A 43 4.07 -8.26 3.66
C ARG A 43 3.42 -7.28 2.72
N VAL A 44 4.14 -6.88 1.68
CA VAL A 44 3.60 -6.02 0.64
C VAL A 44 3.84 -6.68 -0.69
N VAL A 45 2.78 -6.93 -1.44
CA VAL A 45 2.85 -7.58 -2.74
C VAL A 45 2.37 -6.59 -3.79
N ILE A 46 3.15 -6.44 -4.85
CA ILE A 46 2.78 -5.55 -5.95
C ILE A 46 2.31 -6.43 -7.11
N ARG A 47 1.12 -6.12 -7.61
CA ARG A 47 0.55 -6.88 -8.71
C ARG A 47 0.09 -5.95 -9.81
N LYS A 48 0.34 -6.35 -11.04
CA LYS A 48 -0.07 -5.57 -12.18
C LYS A 48 -1.32 -6.20 -12.78
N PRO A 49 -2.39 -5.42 -13.00
CA PRO A 49 -3.61 -5.98 -13.59
C PRO A 49 -3.32 -6.51 -14.99
N ALA A 50 -3.88 -7.65 -15.29
CA ALA A 50 -3.66 -8.27 -16.61
C ALA A 50 -4.16 -7.37 -17.74
N ALA A 51 -5.24 -6.68 -17.50
CA ALA A 51 -5.86 -5.85 -18.53
C ALA A 51 -5.07 -4.59 -18.85
N SER A 52 -4.24 -4.12 -17.94
CA SER A 52 -3.51 -2.87 -18.16
C SER A 52 -2.02 -3.02 -18.24
N ARG A 53 -1.52 -4.22 -18.29
CA ARG A 53 -0.09 -4.45 -18.14
C ARG A 53 0.77 -3.82 -19.23
N LYS A 54 0.21 -3.50 -20.38
CA LYS A 54 1.04 -2.99 -21.47
C LYS A 54 1.14 -1.50 -21.52
N ARG A 55 0.12 -0.80 -21.10
CA ARG A 55 0.09 0.63 -21.29
C ARG A 55 -0.08 1.43 -20.05
N SER A 56 -0.78 0.86 -19.10
CA SER A 56 -1.09 1.60 -17.89
C SER A 56 0.01 1.42 -16.87
N PRO A 57 0.45 2.48 -16.22
CA PRO A 57 1.40 2.36 -15.11
C PRO A 57 0.72 1.91 -13.82
N GLU A 58 -0.53 1.50 -13.89
CA GLU A 58 -1.28 1.10 -12.71
C GLU A 58 -0.82 -0.23 -12.16
N VAL A 59 -0.70 -0.31 -10.85
CA VAL A 59 -0.43 -1.56 -10.15
C VAL A 59 -1.28 -1.59 -8.89
N TYR A 60 -1.48 -2.77 -8.34
CA TYR A 60 -2.12 -2.91 -7.05
C TYR A 60 -1.08 -3.27 -6.01
N ALA A 61 -1.16 -2.61 -4.88
CA ALA A 61 -0.33 -2.94 -3.73
C ALA A 61 -1.21 -3.57 -2.68
N LEU A 62 -0.91 -4.81 -2.34
CA LEU A 62 -1.61 -5.52 -1.27
C LEU A 62 -0.69 -5.57 -0.07
N ALA A 63 -1.05 -4.86 0.97
CA ALA A 63 -0.29 -4.82 2.21
C ALA A 63 -1.01 -5.69 3.22
N GLN A 64 -0.32 -6.64 3.78
CA GLN A 64 -0.91 -7.62 4.69
C GLN A 64 -0.15 -7.65 6.00
N GLY A 65 -0.88 -7.96 7.06
CA GLY A 65 -0.27 -8.10 8.37
C GLY A 65 0.14 -6.75 8.95
N LYS A 66 -0.82 -5.85 9.10
CA LYS A 66 -0.54 -4.54 9.66
C LYS A 66 0.14 -4.69 11.02
N HIS A 67 1.24 -4.00 11.20
CA HIS A 67 1.95 -4.03 12.47
C HIS A 67 1.15 -3.29 13.52
N GLU A 68 1.32 -3.72 14.75
CA GLU A 68 0.74 -2.99 15.86
C GLU A 68 1.47 -1.67 15.96
N ILE A 69 0.71 -0.58 16.01
CA ILE A 69 1.32 0.72 16.09
C ILE A 69 1.89 0.90 17.49
N ALA A 70 3.18 1.05 17.56
CA ALA A 70 3.79 1.34 18.82
C ALA A 70 3.35 2.72 19.25
N VAL A 71 2.64 2.76 20.33
CA VAL A 71 2.20 4.02 20.88
C VAL A 71 3.35 4.55 21.72
N GLY A 72 3.90 5.54 21.24
CA GLY A 72 4.95 5.97 22.08
C GLY A 72 5.60 7.07 21.63
#